data_3991aba68189f12d2e62eb251c514fae
#
_entry.id   3991aba68189f12d2e62eb251c514fae
#
_cell.length_a   1.000
_cell.length_b   1.000
_cell.length_c   1.000
_cell.angle_alpha   90.00
_cell.angle_beta   90.00
_cell.angle_gamma   90.00
#
_symmetry.space_group_name_H-M   'P 1'
#
loop_
_entity.id
_entity.type
_entity.pdbx_description
1 polymer ?
#
loop_
_entity_poly.entity_id
_entity_poly.type
_entity_poly.pdbx_seq_one_letter_code
_entity_poly.pdbx_strand_id
1 'polypeptide(L)'
;MQIKRIEMQSFRGIGNMVLEFQEKEPNVIIGINGVGKSSILECIAILLSRYTKPVQYPTTSGRLFQETDISTGSEETRNQITVETDKGEVTWCLSKQIKKRSKAAGSDLSELRNFIEETHENLKNNSEYNLPVIVHYGVNRAVLEIPLRGRKKHSNDRVSAYEQSLDSVQINFNSFFQWFRKLEDLENEQRLDDSDFVNHQLEAVRQAIYSLITGLSNLRIRRSPLRMTVKKQDRELNVNQLSDGEKCLLAMVGDLARRLA
;
A
#
# COMPACT_ATOMS: atom_id res chain seq x y z
N MET A 1 2.89 -14.30 -2.29
CA MET A 1 3.77 -13.90 -1.16
C MET A 1 2.92 -13.61 0.06
N GLN A 2 3.27 -14.13 1.22
CA GLN A 2 2.56 -13.96 2.49
C GLN A 2 3.58 -13.81 3.63
N ILE A 3 3.29 -12.96 4.62
CA ILE A 3 4.13 -12.83 5.81
C ILE A 3 3.91 -14.06 6.67
N LYS A 4 4.99 -14.76 7.04
CA LYS A 4 4.96 -15.93 7.89
C LYS A 4 5.39 -15.62 9.33
N ARG A 5 6.43 -14.82 9.49
CA ARG A 5 7.01 -14.53 10.80
C ARG A 5 7.64 -13.14 10.83
N ILE A 6 7.54 -12.48 11.97
CA ILE A 6 8.32 -11.28 12.30
C ILE A 6 9.01 -11.46 13.65
N GLU A 7 10.29 -11.11 13.72
CA GLU A 7 11.06 -11.03 14.94
C GLU A 7 11.47 -9.59 15.16
N MET A 8 11.15 -9.06 16.33
CA MET A 8 11.43 -7.69 16.69
C MET A 8 12.31 -7.65 17.95
N GLN A 9 13.34 -6.81 17.91
CA GLN A 9 14.24 -6.58 19.03
C GLN A 9 14.46 -5.08 19.20
N SER A 10 14.12 -4.57 20.39
CA SER A 10 14.34 -3.19 20.82
C SER A 10 13.78 -2.14 19.83
N PHE A 11 12.56 -2.38 19.33
CA PHE A 11 11.89 -1.48 18.39
C PHE A 11 10.82 -0.63 19.08
N ARG A 12 11.05 0.69 19.21
CA ARG A 12 10.17 1.64 19.90
C ARG A 12 9.89 1.17 21.35
N GLY A 13 8.62 0.90 21.69
CA GLY A 13 8.22 0.36 23.00
C GLY A 13 8.23 -1.16 23.10
N ILE A 14 8.73 -1.88 22.09
CA ILE A 14 8.76 -3.35 22.05
C ILE A 14 10.17 -3.82 22.34
N GLY A 15 10.33 -4.65 23.36
CA GLY A 15 11.61 -5.29 23.69
C GLY A 15 11.95 -6.42 22.72
N ASN A 16 11.72 -7.68 23.12
CA ASN A 16 11.84 -8.84 22.27
C ASN A 16 10.46 -9.43 22.00
N MET A 17 10.15 -9.64 20.73
CA MET A 17 8.86 -10.20 20.29
C MET A 17 9.05 -11.05 19.05
N VAL A 18 8.36 -12.18 19.01
CA VAL A 18 8.21 -13.02 17.83
C VAL A 18 6.72 -13.19 17.59
N LEU A 19 6.27 -12.93 16.36
CA LEU A 19 4.91 -13.19 15.92
C LEU A 19 4.95 -14.11 14.70
N GLU A 20 4.15 -15.15 14.75
CA GLU A 20 3.87 -16.04 13.64
C GLU A 20 2.48 -15.75 13.12
N PHE A 21 2.34 -15.70 11.80
CA PHE A 21 1.09 -15.37 11.13
C PHE A 21 0.47 -16.64 10.55
N GLN A 22 -0.85 -16.75 10.69
CA GLN A 22 -1.58 -17.86 10.09
C GLN A 22 -1.70 -17.65 8.57
N GLU A 23 -1.51 -18.72 7.84
CA GLU A 23 -1.67 -18.75 6.40
C GLU A 23 -3.16 -18.68 6.01
N LYS A 24 -3.44 -18.00 4.90
CA LYS A 24 -4.76 -17.92 4.25
C LYS A 24 -5.89 -17.29 5.06
N GLU A 25 -5.62 -16.80 6.27
CA GLU A 25 -6.63 -16.15 7.11
C GLU A 25 -6.20 -14.73 7.52
N PRO A 26 -7.15 -13.82 7.76
CA PRO A 26 -6.85 -12.51 8.31
C PRO A 26 -6.25 -12.62 9.71
N ASN A 27 -5.11 -11.98 9.94
CA ASN A 27 -4.50 -11.89 11.26
C ASN A 27 -4.93 -10.59 11.94
N VAL A 28 -5.51 -10.66 13.13
CA VAL A 28 -6.02 -9.51 13.88
C VAL A 28 -5.20 -9.29 15.15
N ILE A 29 -4.63 -8.07 15.27
CA ILE A 29 -3.86 -7.66 16.46
C ILE A 29 -4.76 -6.84 17.37
N ILE A 30 -5.08 -7.36 18.55
CA ILE A 30 -5.95 -6.73 19.55
C ILE A 30 -5.15 -6.36 20.79
N GLY A 31 -5.48 -5.26 21.43
CA GLY A 31 -4.87 -4.81 22.67
C GLY A 31 -5.26 -3.37 23.02
N ILE A 32 -4.93 -2.94 24.23
CA ILE A 32 -5.17 -1.56 24.71
C ILE A 32 -4.37 -0.53 23.91
N ASN A 33 -4.76 0.75 24.03
CA ASN A 33 -4.02 1.82 23.36
C ASN A 33 -2.60 1.95 23.96
N GLY A 34 -1.63 2.22 23.09
CA GLY A 34 -0.23 2.36 23.50
C GLY A 34 0.58 1.06 23.61
N VAL A 35 -0.05 -0.14 23.50
CA VAL A 35 0.66 -1.44 23.66
C VAL A 35 1.59 -1.81 22.50
N GLY A 36 1.64 -1.00 21.44
CA GLY A 36 2.59 -1.22 20.32
C GLY A 36 1.98 -1.80 19.04
N LYS A 37 0.65 -1.95 18.93
CA LYS A 37 -0.01 -2.50 17.71
C LYS A 37 0.43 -1.79 16.42
N SER A 38 0.39 -0.46 16.42
CA SER A 38 0.82 0.34 15.27
C SER A 38 2.33 0.26 15.02
N SER A 39 3.13 0.05 16.07
CA SER A 39 4.58 -0.16 15.94
C SER A 39 4.90 -1.47 15.23
N ILE A 40 4.14 -2.54 15.49
CA ILE A 40 4.28 -3.82 14.77
C ILE A 40 4.02 -3.62 13.29
N LEU A 41 2.88 -3.01 12.93
CA LEU A 41 2.52 -2.76 11.53
C LEU A 41 3.53 -1.85 10.83
N GLU A 42 4.04 -0.85 11.53
CA GLU A 42 5.06 0.07 11.00
C GLU A 42 6.41 -0.64 10.77
N CYS A 43 6.82 -1.53 11.69
CA CYS A 43 8.01 -2.35 11.51
C CYS A 43 7.88 -3.24 10.26
N ILE A 44 6.75 -3.91 10.11
CA ILE A 44 6.43 -4.71 8.91
C ILE A 44 6.51 -3.85 7.64
N ALA A 45 5.90 -2.66 7.66
CA ALA A 45 5.91 -1.75 6.51
C ALA A 45 7.33 -1.29 6.13
N ILE A 46 8.19 -1.01 7.13
CA ILE A 46 9.59 -0.67 6.89
C ILE A 46 10.33 -1.85 6.25
N LEU A 47 10.19 -3.05 6.80
CA LEU A 47 10.84 -4.25 6.30
C LEU A 47 10.38 -4.60 4.87
N LEU A 48 9.08 -4.56 4.59
CA LEU A 48 8.52 -4.82 3.26
C LEU A 48 8.88 -3.74 2.24
N SER A 49 9.14 -2.52 2.68
CA SER A 49 9.57 -1.44 1.78
C SER A 49 10.92 -1.75 1.11
N ARG A 50 11.74 -2.61 1.75
CA ARG A 50 13.03 -3.09 1.20
C ARG A 50 12.84 -4.00 -0.03
N TYR A 51 11.67 -4.58 -0.20
CA TYR A 51 11.26 -5.31 -1.39
C TYR A 51 10.57 -4.40 -2.40
N THR A 52 9.51 -3.68 -1.99
CA THR A 52 8.66 -2.94 -2.93
C THR A 52 9.38 -1.79 -3.63
N LYS A 53 10.25 -1.05 -2.93
CA LYS A 53 10.94 0.10 -3.52
C LYS A 53 11.96 -0.30 -4.60
N PRO A 54 12.86 -1.27 -4.39
CA PRO A 54 13.76 -1.71 -5.47
C PRO A 54 13.02 -2.40 -6.63
N VAL A 55 11.93 -3.12 -6.37
CA VAL A 55 11.11 -3.68 -7.46
C VAL A 55 10.52 -2.57 -8.32
N GLN A 56 10.05 -1.48 -7.71
CA GLN A 56 9.51 -0.33 -8.43
C GLN A 56 10.61 0.52 -9.11
N TYR A 57 11.72 0.75 -8.40
CA TYR A 57 12.83 1.59 -8.84
C TYR A 57 14.16 0.91 -8.52
N PRO A 58 14.80 0.22 -9.47
CA PRO A 58 15.99 -0.62 -9.21
C PRO A 58 17.17 0.08 -8.53
N THR A 59 17.28 1.40 -8.70
CA THR A 59 18.37 2.20 -8.10
C THR A 59 18.06 2.71 -6.70
N THR A 60 16.88 2.40 -6.15
CA THR A 60 16.45 2.87 -4.83
C THR A 60 16.55 1.76 -3.80
N SER A 61 16.61 2.17 -2.55
CA SER A 61 16.43 1.26 -1.41
C SER A 61 15.17 1.66 -0.64
N GLY A 62 14.51 0.71 0.02
CA GLY A 62 13.36 1.00 0.86
C GLY A 62 13.72 1.82 2.11
N ARG A 63 12.75 1.99 2.99
CA ARG A 63 12.88 2.70 4.26
C ARG A 63 13.91 2.03 5.16
N LEU A 64 14.51 2.83 6.04
CA LEU A 64 15.44 2.38 7.08
C LEU A 64 14.88 2.76 8.45
N PHE A 65 15.24 2.00 9.47
CA PHE A 65 14.98 2.40 10.85
C PHE A 65 15.71 3.69 11.18
N GLN A 66 15.05 4.56 11.93
CA GLN A 66 15.61 5.80 12.45
C GLN A 66 16.14 5.57 13.88
N GLU A 67 16.91 6.51 14.41
CA GLU A 67 17.35 6.44 15.83
C GLU A 67 16.17 6.49 16.80
N THR A 68 15.10 7.19 16.42
CA THR A 68 13.83 7.23 17.17
C THR A 68 13.06 5.91 17.19
N ASP A 69 13.43 4.96 16.35
CA ASP A 69 12.84 3.62 16.35
C ASP A 69 13.55 2.66 17.33
N ILE A 70 14.67 3.07 17.90
CA ILE A 70 15.39 2.29 18.92
C ILE A 70 14.71 2.48 20.28
N SER A 71 14.46 1.40 21.00
CA SER A 71 13.87 1.45 22.34
C SER A 71 14.75 2.25 23.29
N THR A 72 14.12 3.06 24.16
CA THR A 72 14.84 3.82 25.19
C THR A 72 15.66 2.87 26.06
N GLY A 73 16.94 3.18 26.23
CA GLY A 73 17.89 2.35 26.98
C GLY A 73 18.57 1.26 26.17
N SER A 74 18.25 1.12 24.89
CA SER A 74 18.94 0.21 23.96
C SER A 74 19.89 0.99 23.05
N GLU A 75 20.97 0.35 22.62
CA GLU A 75 21.92 0.96 21.66
C GLU A 75 21.62 0.63 20.21
N GLU A 76 20.77 -0.37 19.98
CA GLU A 76 20.38 -0.83 18.64
C GLU A 76 18.96 -1.39 18.59
N THR A 77 18.40 -1.47 17.40
CA THR A 77 17.25 -2.30 17.08
C THR A 77 17.59 -3.25 15.93
N ARG A 78 17.08 -4.48 15.99
CA ARG A 78 17.25 -5.50 14.96
C ARG A 78 15.92 -6.19 14.72
N ASN A 79 15.41 -6.13 13.50
CA ASN A 79 14.10 -6.71 13.19
C ASN A 79 14.20 -7.51 11.89
N GLN A 80 13.58 -8.68 11.89
CA GLN A 80 13.62 -9.66 10.82
C GLN A 80 12.22 -10.04 10.39
N ILE A 81 12.04 -10.26 9.11
CA ILE A 81 10.79 -10.77 8.54
C ILE A 81 11.07 -11.98 7.66
N THR A 82 10.21 -12.97 7.76
CA THR A 82 10.16 -14.14 6.88
C THR A 82 8.85 -14.10 6.11
N VAL A 83 8.94 -14.24 4.80
CA VAL A 83 7.78 -14.33 3.90
C VAL A 83 7.79 -15.65 3.18
N GLU A 84 6.62 -16.22 2.96
CA GLU A 84 6.40 -17.38 2.08
C GLU A 84 6.16 -16.88 0.66
N THR A 85 6.84 -17.51 -0.29
CA THR A 85 6.70 -17.28 -1.72
C THR A 85 6.38 -18.58 -2.43
N ASP A 86 6.05 -18.55 -3.70
CA ASP A 86 5.79 -19.74 -4.52
C ASP A 86 7.01 -20.69 -4.60
N LYS A 87 8.21 -20.18 -4.25
CA LYS A 87 9.48 -20.94 -4.29
C LYS A 87 10.05 -21.29 -2.91
N GLY A 88 9.36 -20.94 -1.86
CA GLY A 88 9.76 -21.16 -0.48
C GLY A 88 9.90 -19.87 0.33
N GLU A 89 10.50 -20.01 1.50
CA GLU A 89 10.69 -18.90 2.44
C GLU A 89 11.84 -17.98 2.02
N VAL A 90 11.62 -16.69 2.19
CA VAL A 90 12.64 -15.64 2.03
C VAL A 90 12.69 -14.83 3.31
N THR A 91 13.89 -14.70 3.88
CA THR A 91 14.10 -14.02 5.15
C THR A 91 15.08 -12.85 4.98
N TRP A 92 14.78 -11.73 5.61
CA TRP A 92 15.73 -10.61 5.68
C TRP A 92 15.63 -9.85 6.99
N CYS A 93 16.70 -9.17 7.32
CA CYS A 93 16.85 -8.46 8.58
C CYS A 93 17.40 -7.05 8.35
N LEU A 94 16.82 -6.08 9.06
CA LEU A 94 17.34 -4.73 9.18
C LEU A 94 17.79 -4.47 10.62
N SER A 95 18.92 -3.77 10.76
CA SER A 95 19.39 -3.24 12.03
C SER A 95 19.69 -1.76 11.94
N LYS A 96 19.58 -1.07 13.07
CA LYS A 96 20.01 0.33 13.25
C LYS A 96 20.69 0.48 14.59
N GLN A 97 21.85 1.15 14.60
CA GLN A 97 22.64 1.45 15.79
C GLN A 97 22.78 2.95 15.99
N ILE A 98 22.81 3.41 17.24
CA ILE A 98 23.06 4.81 17.60
C ILE A 98 24.54 5.16 17.36
N LYS A 99 25.46 4.25 17.67
CA LYS A 99 26.90 4.43 17.48
C LYS A 99 27.50 3.22 16.74
N LYS A 100 28.32 3.48 15.73
CA LYS A 100 29.01 2.43 14.92
C LYS A 100 30.05 1.57 15.70
N ARG A 101 30.06 1.60 17.02
CA ARG A 101 31.10 0.99 17.86
C ARG A 101 30.81 -0.42 18.35
N SER A 102 29.62 -0.96 18.13
CA SER A 102 29.30 -2.33 18.56
C SER A 102 29.64 -3.33 17.46
N LYS A 103 30.14 -4.52 17.87
CA LYS A 103 30.35 -5.68 16.99
C LYS A 103 29.02 -6.39 16.62
N ALA A 104 27.88 -5.69 16.76
CA ALA A 104 26.58 -6.27 16.49
C ALA A 104 26.43 -6.64 15.01
N ALA A 105 25.69 -7.69 14.74
CA ALA A 105 25.43 -8.17 13.40
C ALA A 105 24.65 -7.12 12.61
N GLY A 106 25.19 -6.69 11.46
CA GLY A 106 24.55 -5.74 10.54
C GLY A 106 23.24 -6.26 9.94
N SER A 107 22.60 -5.44 9.12
CA SER A 107 21.46 -5.87 8.31
C SER A 107 21.89 -6.99 7.35
N ASP A 108 21.05 -8.00 7.19
CA ASP A 108 21.21 -9.06 6.19
C ASP A 108 20.07 -9.00 5.20
N LEU A 109 20.43 -8.76 3.93
CA LEU A 109 19.52 -8.61 2.80
C LEU A 109 19.88 -9.56 1.64
N SER A 110 20.67 -10.59 1.88
CA SER A 110 21.19 -11.49 0.83
C SER A 110 20.06 -12.22 0.11
N GLU A 111 19.18 -12.90 0.84
CA GLU A 111 18.03 -13.60 0.25
C GLU A 111 17.07 -12.63 -0.44
N LEU A 112 16.84 -11.46 0.18
CA LEU A 112 15.98 -10.44 -0.40
C LEU A 112 16.49 -9.93 -1.76
N ARG A 113 17.82 -9.75 -1.92
CA ARG A 113 18.39 -9.32 -3.20
C ARG A 113 18.12 -10.34 -4.30
N ASN A 114 18.35 -11.60 -4.03
CA ASN A 114 18.08 -12.68 -4.98
C ASN A 114 16.59 -12.70 -5.37
N PHE A 115 15.70 -12.53 -4.39
CA PHE A 115 14.26 -12.48 -4.63
C PHE A 115 13.82 -11.27 -5.47
N ILE A 116 14.45 -10.08 -5.27
CA ILE A 116 14.19 -8.89 -6.09
C ILE A 116 14.69 -9.10 -7.54
N GLU A 117 15.89 -9.66 -7.72
CA GLU A 117 16.46 -9.94 -9.05
C GLU A 117 15.54 -10.91 -9.81
N GLU A 118 15.11 -11.98 -9.17
CA GLU A 118 14.16 -12.93 -9.73
C GLU A 118 12.82 -12.27 -10.09
N THR A 119 12.30 -11.40 -9.23
CA THR A 119 11.06 -10.64 -9.50
C THR A 119 11.22 -9.79 -10.77
N HIS A 120 12.37 -9.13 -10.93
CA HIS A 120 12.65 -8.34 -12.14
C HIS A 120 12.77 -9.21 -13.40
N GLU A 121 13.36 -10.39 -13.31
CA GLU A 121 13.43 -11.33 -14.43
C GLU A 121 12.03 -11.83 -14.82
N ASN A 122 11.21 -12.20 -13.83
CA ASN A 122 9.84 -12.62 -14.08
C ASN A 122 9.00 -11.51 -14.72
N LEU A 123 9.15 -10.26 -14.27
CA LEU A 123 8.46 -9.11 -14.85
C LEU A 123 8.86 -8.84 -16.32
N LYS A 124 10.11 -9.13 -16.70
CA LYS A 124 10.60 -8.98 -18.08
C LYS A 124 10.11 -10.10 -18.99
N ASN A 125 10.10 -11.34 -18.48
CA ASN A 125 9.89 -12.53 -19.27
C ASN A 125 8.43 -13.03 -19.31
N ASN A 126 7.59 -12.59 -18.34
CA ASN A 126 6.21 -13.02 -18.22
C ASN A 126 5.28 -11.81 -18.09
N SER A 127 4.49 -11.54 -19.12
CA SER A 127 3.49 -10.48 -19.13
C SER A 127 2.34 -10.71 -18.14
N GLU A 128 2.13 -11.94 -17.68
CA GLU A 128 1.07 -12.33 -16.74
C GLU A 128 1.59 -12.52 -15.30
N TYR A 129 2.88 -12.24 -15.05
CA TYR A 129 3.43 -12.37 -13.71
C TYR A 129 2.71 -11.46 -12.70
N ASN A 130 2.07 -12.06 -11.70
CA ASN A 130 1.34 -11.36 -10.66
C ASN A 130 2.29 -10.88 -9.54
N LEU A 131 2.36 -9.58 -9.36
CA LEU A 131 3.02 -8.99 -8.19
C LEU A 131 2.13 -9.11 -6.96
N PRO A 132 2.68 -9.44 -5.77
CA PRO A 132 1.92 -9.42 -4.54
C PRO A 132 1.46 -7.99 -4.22
N VAL A 133 0.19 -7.80 -3.89
CA VAL A 133 -0.29 -6.49 -3.42
C VAL A 133 0.17 -6.26 -2.00
N ILE A 134 0.95 -5.21 -1.80
CA ILE A 134 1.52 -4.84 -0.51
C ILE A 134 1.18 -3.37 -0.25
N VAL A 135 0.35 -3.13 0.76
CA VAL A 135 -0.09 -1.78 1.13
C VAL A 135 -0.24 -1.65 2.64
N HIS A 136 0.14 -0.50 3.18
CA HIS A 136 -0.04 -0.16 4.59
C HIS A 136 -0.90 1.10 4.73
N TYR A 137 -2.07 0.95 5.33
CA TYR A 137 -2.94 2.07 5.68
C TYR A 137 -2.72 2.42 7.15
N GLY A 138 -2.02 3.52 7.41
CA GLY A 138 -1.74 4.03 8.74
C GLY A 138 -2.97 4.52 9.49
N VAL A 139 -2.78 4.96 10.73
CA VAL A 139 -3.87 5.46 11.60
C VAL A 139 -4.46 6.78 11.07
N ASN A 140 -3.63 7.67 10.51
CA ASN A 140 -4.06 8.94 9.92
C ASN A 140 -4.63 8.73 8.52
N ARG A 141 -5.87 8.24 8.44
CA ARG A 141 -6.59 7.97 7.17
C ARG A 141 -7.47 9.13 6.74
N ALA A 142 -7.48 10.25 7.47
CA ALA A 142 -8.37 11.37 7.19
C ALA A 142 -8.05 11.97 5.82
N VAL A 143 -9.00 11.88 4.90
CA VAL A 143 -9.00 12.59 3.62
C VAL A 143 -9.62 13.95 3.86
N LEU A 144 -8.81 14.95 4.23
CA LEU A 144 -9.31 16.29 4.58
C LEU A 144 -9.76 17.08 3.34
N GLU A 145 -9.02 16.95 2.25
CA GLU A 145 -9.37 17.58 0.96
C GLU A 145 -8.94 16.67 -0.20
N ILE A 146 -9.71 16.68 -1.27
CA ILE A 146 -9.37 16.03 -2.51
C ILE A 146 -8.70 17.05 -3.41
N PRO A 147 -7.37 17.05 -3.54
CA PRO A 147 -6.69 17.96 -4.43
C PRO A 147 -6.97 17.59 -5.88
N LEU A 148 -7.70 18.44 -6.59
CA LEU A 148 -8.07 18.23 -8.00
C LEU A 148 -6.95 18.59 -8.98
N ARG A 149 -5.83 19.12 -8.50
CA ARG A 149 -4.70 19.56 -9.33
C ARG A 149 -3.43 18.77 -8.97
N GLY A 150 -3.10 17.79 -9.77
CA GLY A 150 -1.83 17.07 -9.68
C GLY A 150 -1.27 16.78 -11.07
N ARG A 151 0.00 17.12 -11.31
CA ARG A 151 0.71 16.92 -12.59
C ARG A 151 1.58 15.66 -12.59
N LYS A 152 1.34 14.68 -11.74
CA LYS A 152 2.13 13.44 -11.80
C LYS A 152 1.64 12.56 -12.95
N LYS A 153 2.52 12.25 -13.88
CA LYS A 153 2.31 11.17 -14.84
C LYS A 153 2.29 9.85 -14.04
N HIS A 154 1.12 9.26 -13.89
CA HIS A 154 1.03 7.89 -13.40
C HIS A 154 1.37 6.96 -14.57
N SER A 155 2.35 6.11 -14.39
CA SER A 155 2.59 4.96 -15.26
C SER A 155 1.46 3.96 -15.04
N ASN A 156 0.98 3.33 -16.10
CA ASN A 156 0.05 2.19 -16.01
C ASN A 156 0.83 0.87 -15.89
N ASP A 157 2.08 0.93 -15.46
CA ASP A 157 2.91 -0.22 -15.25
C ASP A 157 2.49 -0.96 -13.96
N ARG A 158 2.54 -2.29 -13.97
CA ARG A 158 2.19 -3.15 -12.82
C ARG A 158 2.91 -2.76 -11.54
N VAL A 159 4.17 -2.33 -11.63
CA VAL A 159 4.93 -1.84 -10.48
C VAL A 159 4.38 -0.53 -9.89
N SER A 160 3.48 0.17 -10.60
CA SER A 160 2.79 1.36 -10.08
C SER A 160 1.89 1.03 -8.88
N ALA A 161 1.49 -0.24 -8.71
CA ALA A 161 0.79 -0.73 -7.53
C ALA A 161 1.59 -0.51 -6.23
N TYR A 162 2.92 -0.40 -6.31
CA TYR A 162 3.78 -0.12 -5.16
C TYR A 162 4.00 1.38 -4.90
N GLU A 163 3.48 2.28 -5.74
CA GLU A 163 3.65 3.72 -5.52
C GLU A 163 3.02 4.13 -4.18
N GLN A 164 3.87 4.64 -3.27
CA GLN A 164 3.47 5.09 -1.92
C GLN A 164 2.71 4.03 -1.10
N SER A 165 2.85 2.75 -1.41
CA SER A 165 2.06 1.68 -0.78
C SER A 165 2.42 1.46 0.69
N LEU A 166 3.66 1.73 1.09
CA LEU A 166 4.20 1.52 2.44
C LEU A 166 4.68 2.82 3.10
N ASP A 167 4.37 3.96 2.52
CA ASP A 167 4.62 5.25 3.15
C ASP A 167 3.53 5.48 4.20
N SER A 168 3.91 5.70 5.46
CA SER A 168 2.99 5.89 6.61
C SER A 168 2.18 7.19 6.54
N VAL A 169 2.16 7.83 5.40
CA VAL A 169 1.45 9.07 5.10
C VAL A 169 0.00 8.77 4.71
N GLN A 170 -0.85 9.77 4.75
CA GLN A 170 -2.27 9.71 4.36
C GLN A 170 -2.51 8.98 3.03
N ILE A 171 -3.65 8.30 2.91
CA ILE A 171 -4.08 7.68 1.65
C ILE A 171 -4.05 8.74 0.55
N ASN A 172 -3.30 8.48 -0.52
CA ASN A 172 -3.18 9.43 -1.61
C ASN A 172 -4.40 9.35 -2.54
N PHE A 173 -5.49 9.99 -2.11
CA PHE A 173 -6.71 10.06 -2.92
C PHE A 173 -6.50 10.68 -4.29
N ASN A 174 -5.51 11.59 -4.42
CA ASN A 174 -5.21 12.21 -5.71
C ASN A 174 -4.73 11.19 -6.75
N SER A 175 -3.94 10.19 -6.35
CA SER A 175 -3.53 9.11 -7.25
C SER A 175 -4.72 8.30 -7.76
N PHE A 176 -5.65 7.95 -6.87
CA PHE A 176 -6.90 7.31 -7.24
C PHE A 176 -7.75 8.18 -8.18
N PHE A 177 -7.93 9.45 -7.85
CA PHE A 177 -8.68 10.40 -8.67
C PHE A 177 -8.13 10.54 -10.09
N GLN A 178 -6.80 10.70 -10.24
CA GLN A 178 -6.16 10.86 -11.55
C GLN A 178 -6.25 9.57 -12.38
N TRP A 179 -6.04 8.41 -11.74
CA TRP A 179 -6.19 7.12 -12.39
C TRP A 179 -7.63 6.90 -12.87
N PHE A 180 -8.62 7.13 -12.01
CA PHE A 180 -10.03 6.99 -12.33
C PHE A 180 -10.42 7.92 -13.49
N ARG A 181 -10.00 9.18 -13.42
CA ARG A 181 -10.23 10.17 -14.48
C ARG A 181 -9.67 9.71 -15.81
N LYS A 182 -8.44 9.22 -15.84
CA LYS A 182 -7.80 8.76 -17.07
C LYS A 182 -8.58 7.62 -17.72
N LEU A 183 -8.99 6.62 -16.93
CA LEU A 183 -9.75 5.49 -17.46
C LEU A 183 -11.17 5.89 -17.88
N GLU A 184 -11.82 6.81 -17.16
CA GLU A 184 -13.13 7.33 -17.56
C GLU A 184 -13.05 8.19 -18.82
N ASP A 185 -11.97 8.94 -19.03
CA ASP A 185 -11.73 9.67 -20.27
C ASP A 185 -11.56 8.71 -21.46
N LEU A 186 -10.77 7.63 -21.28
CA LEU A 186 -10.63 6.56 -22.28
C LEU A 186 -11.94 5.82 -22.55
N GLU A 187 -12.70 5.49 -21.51
CA GLU A 187 -14.01 4.84 -21.64
C GLU A 187 -14.97 5.72 -22.46
N ASN A 188 -15.00 7.02 -22.19
CA ASN A 188 -15.85 7.96 -22.91
C ASN A 188 -15.40 8.15 -24.38
N GLU A 189 -14.10 8.11 -24.67
CA GLU A 189 -13.55 8.19 -26.01
C GLU A 189 -13.95 6.93 -26.81
N GLN A 190 -13.78 5.74 -26.27
CA GLN A 190 -14.16 4.48 -26.93
C GLN A 190 -15.67 4.37 -27.16
N ARG A 191 -16.48 4.97 -26.29
CA ARG A 191 -17.94 5.02 -26.46
C ARG A 191 -18.42 5.86 -27.64
N LEU A 192 -17.57 6.66 -28.25
CA LEU A 192 -17.89 7.38 -29.50
C LEU A 192 -17.98 6.40 -30.67
N ASP A 193 -17.18 5.34 -30.63
CA ASP A 193 -17.12 4.31 -31.68
C ASP A 193 -17.99 3.10 -31.34
N ASP A 194 -18.07 2.72 -30.06
CA ASP A 194 -18.89 1.62 -29.53
C ASP A 194 -19.64 2.11 -28.29
N SER A 195 -20.93 2.39 -28.42
CA SER A 195 -21.77 2.94 -27.34
C SER A 195 -21.84 2.06 -26.10
N ASP A 196 -21.65 0.75 -26.25
CA ASP A 196 -21.75 -0.23 -25.18
C ASP A 196 -20.38 -0.55 -24.52
N PHE A 197 -19.32 0.10 -24.99
CA PHE A 197 -17.99 -0.11 -24.44
C PHE A 197 -17.92 0.18 -22.94
N VAL A 198 -17.34 -0.76 -22.19
CA VAL A 198 -17.11 -0.66 -20.75
C VAL A 198 -15.63 -0.94 -20.45
N ASN A 199 -14.96 -0.02 -19.80
CA ASN A 199 -13.61 -0.28 -19.30
C ASN A 199 -13.67 -1.24 -18.10
N HIS A 200 -13.20 -2.48 -18.28
CA HIS A 200 -13.31 -3.54 -17.25
C HIS A 200 -12.61 -3.19 -15.94
N GLN A 201 -11.44 -2.54 -15.99
CA GLN A 201 -10.73 -2.14 -14.77
C GLN A 201 -11.52 -1.06 -13.99
N LEU A 202 -12.03 -0.07 -14.70
CA LEU A 202 -12.81 1.00 -14.10
C LEU A 202 -14.13 0.47 -13.52
N GLU A 203 -14.78 -0.45 -14.21
CA GLU A 203 -16.02 -1.06 -13.72
C GLU A 203 -15.78 -1.96 -12.52
N ALA A 204 -14.72 -2.77 -12.50
CA ALA A 204 -14.33 -3.58 -11.35
C ALA A 204 -14.13 -2.71 -10.09
N VAL A 205 -13.48 -1.55 -10.24
CA VAL A 205 -13.29 -0.60 -9.13
C VAL A 205 -14.61 0.04 -8.70
N ARG A 206 -15.49 0.41 -9.64
CA ARG A 206 -16.84 0.91 -9.31
C ARG A 206 -17.63 -0.12 -8.50
N GLN A 207 -17.65 -1.37 -8.95
CA GLN A 207 -18.36 -2.47 -8.28
C GLN A 207 -17.78 -2.76 -6.89
N ALA A 208 -16.46 -2.76 -6.72
CA ALA A 208 -15.82 -2.91 -5.41
C ALA A 208 -16.26 -1.81 -4.43
N ILE A 209 -16.31 -0.55 -4.89
CA ILE A 209 -16.76 0.58 -4.07
C ILE A 209 -18.23 0.42 -3.69
N TYR A 210 -19.11 0.09 -4.64
CA TYR A 210 -20.54 -0.02 -4.38
C TYR A 210 -20.90 -1.23 -3.47
N SER A 211 -20.13 -2.30 -3.57
CA SER A 211 -20.33 -3.48 -2.70
C SER A 211 -19.91 -3.24 -1.25
N LEU A 212 -18.86 -2.44 -1.04
CA LEU A 212 -18.30 -2.20 0.30
C LEU A 212 -18.88 -0.95 0.98
N ILE A 213 -19.37 0.02 0.20
CA ILE A 213 -19.96 1.25 0.74
C ILE A 213 -21.43 1.30 0.29
N THR A 214 -22.31 0.76 1.14
CA THR A 214 -23.72 0.66 0.84
C THR A 214 -24.38 2.02 0.55
N GLY A 215 -25.24 2.05 -0.46
CA GLY A 215 -25.99 3.24 -0.84
C GLY A 215 -25.25 4.23 -1.75
N LEU A 216 -24.02 3.94 -2.13
CA LEU A 216 -23.31 4.69 -3.17
C LEU A 216 -23.52 4.03 -4.55
N SER A 217 -23.62 4.88 -5.58
CA SER A 217 -23.71 4.44 -6.98
C SER A 217 -23.24 5.57 -7.89
N ASN A 218 -23.08 5.28 -9.18
CA ASN A 218 -22.76 6.26 -10.23
C ASN A 218 -21.56 7.18 -9.87
N LEU A 219 -20.46 6.58 -9.42
CA LEU A 219 -19.21 7.30 -9.20
C LEU A 219 -18.65 7.73 -10.56
N ARG A 220 -18.41 9.03 -10.72
CA ARG A 220 -17.96 9.62 -11.97
C ARG A 220 -17.25 10.95 -11.78
N ILE A 221 -16.54 11.41 -12.81
CA ILE A 221 -15.88 12.71 -12.81
C ILE A 221 -16.65 13.70 -13.67
N ARG A 222 -17.04 14.80 -13.07
CA ARG A 222 -17.55 15.98 -13.77
C ARG A 222 -16.38 16.87 -14.20
N ARG A 223 -16.40 17.36 -15.42
CA ARG A 223 -15.30 18.15 -16.01
C ARG A 223 -15.43 19.65 -15.78
N SER A 224 -16.64 20.16 -15.61
CA SER A 224 -16.90 21.58 -15.44
C SER A 224 -17.89 21.87 -14.30
N PRO A 225 -17.42 22.32 -13.14
CA PRO A 225 -16.05 22.31 -12.64
C PRO A 225 -15.55 20.88 -12.39
N LEU A 226 -14.23 20.72 -12.43
CA LEU A 226 -13.60 19.40 -12.20
C LEU A 226 -13.89 18.94 -10.77
N ARG A 227 -14.60 17.79 -10.64
CA ARG A 227 -14.93 17.18 -9.35
C ARG A 227 -15.30 15.70 -9.53
N MET A 228 -15.13 14.92 -8.50
CA MET A 228 -15.67 13.56 -8.43
C MET A 228 -17.04 13.61 -7.74
N THR A 229 -18.03 12.99 -8.35
CA THR A 229 -19.39 12.91 -7.83
C THR A 229 -19.83 11.47 -7.66
N VAL A 230 -20.73 11.26 -6.74
CA VAL A 230 -21.35 9.95 -6.45
C VAL A 230 -22.83 10.16 -6.18
N LYS A 231 -23.66 9.19 -6.53
CA LYS A 231 -25.08 9.20 -6.21
C LYS A 231 -25.30 8.47 -4.87
N LYS A 232 -25.96 9.14 -3.91
CA LYS A 232 -26.35 8.60 -2.62
C LYS A 232 -27.83 8.91 -2.37
N GLN A 233 -28.64 7.88 -2.13
CA GLN A 233 -30.09 8.04 -1.91
C GLN A 233 -30.75 8.96 -2.97
N ASP A 234 -30.49 8.67 -4.25
CA ASP A 234 -30.98 9.45 -5.39
C ASP A 234 -30.49 10.89 -5.53
N ARG A 235 -29.60 11.36 -4.67
CA ARG A 235 -28.95 12.67 -4.77
C ARG A 235 -27.51 12.56 -5.27
N GLU A 236 -27.16 13.39 -6.25
CA GLU A 236 -25.77 13.51 -6.67
C GLU A 236 -25.04 14.43 -5.68
N LEU A 237 -23.96 13.91 -5.08
CA LEU A 237 -23.12 14.61 -4.12
C LEU A 237 -21.70 14.73 -4.69
N ASN A 238 -21.02 15.83 -4.40
CA ASN A 238 -19.57 15.88 -4.50
C ASN A 238 -18.98 14.96 -3.42
N VAL A 239 -17.93 14.21 -3.74
CA VAL A 239 -17.26 13.32 -2.78
C VAL A 239 -16.79 14.07 -1.53
N ASN A 240 -16.45 15.37 -1.64
CA ASN A 240 -16.12 16.22 -0.49
C ASN A 240 -17.30 16.44 0.48
N GLN A 241 -18.54 16.20 0.04
CA GLN A 241 -19.76 16.32 0.85
C GLN A 241 -20.12 15.04 1.60
N LEU A 242 -19.41 13.95 1.36
CA LEU A 242 -19.55 12.72 2.13
C LEU A 242 -19.05 12.93 3.57
N SER A 243 -19.52 12.13 4.49
CA SER A 243 -18.99 12.09 5.86
C SER A 243 -17.51 11.67 5.85
N ASP A 244 -16.75 12.03 6.89
CA ASP A 244 -15.33 11.69 6.97
C ASP A 244 -15.08 10.19 6.94
N GLY A 245 -15.96 9.39 7.55
CA GLY A 245 -15.91 7.93 7.49
C GLY A 245 -16.10 7.40 6.06
N GLU A 246 -17.09 7.92 5.33
CA GLU A 246 -17.33 7.54 3.93
C GLU A 246 -16.19 7.97 3.00
N LYS A 247 -15.64 9.17 3.19
CA LYS A 247 -14.46 9.63 2.45
C LYS A 247 -13.25 8.72 2.71
N CYS A 248 -13.03 8.34 3.96
CA CYS A 248 -11.95 7.45 4.34
C CYS A 248 -12.13 6.05 3.71
N LEU A 249 -13.32 5.47 3.76
CA LEU A 249 -13.63 4.19 3.14
C LEU A 249 -13.48 4.27 1.61
N LEU A 250 -14.03 5.30 0.97
CA LEU A 250 -13.91 5.50 -0.47
C LEU A 250 -12.45 5.60 -0.92
N ALA A 251 -11.63 6.35 -0.16
CA ALA A 251 -10.20 6.48 -0.46
C ALA A 251 -9.46 5.14 -0.30
N MET A 252 -9.73 4.41 0.77
CA MET A 252 -9.09 3.12 1.04
C MET A 252 -9.52 2.05 0.01
N VAL A 253 -10.81 1.89 -0.21
CA VAL A 253 -11.37 0.90 -1.15
C VAL A 253 -10.95 1.25 -2.58
N GLY A 254 -11.04 2.53 -2.96
CA GLY A 254 -10.64 2.99 -4.28
C GLY A 254 -9.14 2.79 -4.55
N ASP A 255 -8.27 3.10 -3.57
CA ASP A 255 -6.83 2.87 -3.71
C ASP A 255 -6.49 1.38 -3.80
N LEU A 256 -7.11 0.55 -2.94
CA LEU A 256 -6.89 -0.90 -2.96
C LEU A 256 -7.38 -1.53 -4.26
N ALA A 257 -8.61 -1.21 -4.67
CA ALA A 257 -9.17 -1.73 -5.92
C ALA A 257 -8.35 -1.33 -7.15
N ARG A 258 -7.87 -0.08 -7.21
CA ARG A 258 -6.96 0.39 -8.25
C ARG A 258 -5.64 -0.42 -8.32
N ARG A 259 -5.10 -0.83 -7.15
CA ARG A 259 -3.85 -1.62 -7.09
C ARG A 259 -4.06 -3.07 -7.54
N LEU A 260 -5.28 -3.58 -7.45
CA LEU A 260 -5.68 -4.94 -7.84
C LEU A 260 -6.13 -5.02 -9.30
N ALA A 261 -6.55 -3.90 -9.89
CA ALA A 261 -7.00 -3.81 -11.29
C ALA A 261 -5.83 -3.62 -12.27
#